data_48301dddd1c85c69468f2d0a7cc0a5a5
#
_entry.id   48301dddd1c85c69468f2d0a7cc0a5a5
#
_cell.length_a   1.000
_cell.length_b   1.000
_cell.length_c   1.000
_cell.angle_alpha   90.00
_cell.angle_beta   90.00
_cell.angle_gamma   90.00
#
_symmetry.space_group_name_H-M   'P 1'
#
loop_
_entity.id
_entity.type
_entity.pdbx_description
1 polymer ?
#
loop_
_entity_poly.entity_id
_entity_poly.type
_entity_poly.pdbx_seq_one_letter_code
_entity_poly.pdbx_strand_id
1 'polypeptide(L)'
;MESEYDALKLSNQLCFPLYACAKEIVRRYKPYLDEIDLTYTQYIAMMVLWEHKHINVKDMGNYLYLDSGTLTPVLKKLEQKG
;
A
#
# COMPACT_ATOMS: atom_id res chain seq x y z
N MET A 1 33.77 14.52 -6.34
CA MET A 1 32.77 14.90 -7.39
C MET A 1 32.00 13.68 -7.90
N GLU A 2 32.70 12.70 -8.42
CA GLU A 2 32.04 11.48 -8.92
C GLU A 2 31.28 10.76 -7.85
N SER A 3 31.82 10.69 -6.62
CA SER A 3 31.13 10.00 -5.53
C SER A 3 29.81 10.68 -5.14
N GLU A 4 29.71 12.01 -5.26
CA GLU A 4 28.47 12.72 -5.00
C GLU A 4 27.42 12.39 -6.05
N TYR A 5 27.82 12.38 -7.33
CA TYR A 5 26.92 12.03 -8.42
C TYR A 5 26.52 10.55 -8.34
N ASP A 6 27.44 9.69 -7.96
CA ASP A 6 27.16 8.27 -7.82
C ASP A 6 26.17 8.03 -6.70
N ALA A 7 26.28 8.77 -5.59
CA ALA A 7 25.31 8.65 -4.49
C ALA A 7 23.91 9.09 -4.91
N LEU A 8 23.81 10.01 -5.88
CA LEU A 8 22.53 10.50 -6.37
C LEU A 8 21.94 9.67 -7.51
N LYS A 9 22.69 8.71 -8.05
CA LYS A 9 22.15 7.83 -9.08
C LYS A 9 21.03 6.98 -8.52
N LEU A 10 20.02 6.76 -9.33
CA LEU A 10 18.84 5.99 -8.93
C LEU A 10 19.21 4.60 -8.39
N SER A 11 20.16 3.94 -9.04
CA SER A 11 20.60 2.60 -8.65
C SER A 11 21.32 2.55 -7.31
N ASN A 12 21.84 3.70 -6.85
CA ASN A 12 22.57 3.80 -5.58
C ASN A 12 21.69 4.32 -4.44
N GLN A 13 20.43 4.65 -4.71
CA GLN A 13 19.49 5.08 -3.67
C GLN A 13 18.86 3.85 -3.02
N LEU A 14 18.85 3.82 -1.70
CA LEU A 14 18.23 2.72 -0.98
C LEU A 14 16.72 2.66 -1.23
N CYS A 15 16.08 3.82 -1.35
CA CYS A 15 14.63 3.89 -1.49
C CYS A 15 14.14 3.32 -2.83
N PHE A 16 14.89 3.46 -3.92
CA PHE A 16 14.43 2.95 -5.21
C PHE A 16 14.40 1.41 -5.26
N PRO A 17 15.44 0.68 -4.85
CA PRO A 17 15.35 -0.77 -4.79
C PRO A 17 14.20 -1.27 -3.93
N LEU A 18 13.94 -0.61 -2.79
CA LEU A 18 12.81 -0.97 -1.94
C LEU A 18 11.48 -0.71 -2.64
N TYR A 19 11.36 0.43 -3.31
CA TYR A 19 10.16 0.76 -4.08
C TYR A 19 9.92 -0.24 -5.19
N ALA A 20 10.96 -0.57 -5.96
CA ALA A 20 10.84 -1.52 -7.06
C ALA A 20 10.45 -2.91 -6.56
N CYS A 21 11.03 -3.33 -5.44
CA CYS A 21 10.71 -4.62 -4.83
C CYS A 21 9.26 -4.65 -4.35
N ALA A 22 8.83 -3.61 -3.66
CA ALA A 22 7.45 -3.51 -3.17
C ALA A 22 6.45 -3.52 -4.33
N LYS A 23 6.77 -2.80 -5.40
CA LYS A 23 5.93 -2.74 -6.59
C LYS A 23 5.79 -4.10 -7.25
N GLU A 24 6.88 -4.87 -7.33
CA GLU A 24 6.86 -6.20 -7.90
C GLU A 24 6.04 -7.16 -7.04
N ILE A 25 6.14 -7.05 -5.72
CA ILE A 25 5.32 -7.86 -4.81
C ILE A 25 3.83 -7.57 -5.02
N VAL A 26 3.45 -6.29 -5.08
CA VAL A 26 2.06 -5.89 -5.33
C VAL A 26 1.58 -6.43 -6.68
N ARG A 27 2.42 -6.34 -7.70
CA ARG A 27 2.09 -6.83 -9.04
C ARG A 27 1.79 -8.33 -9.04
N ARG A 28 2.50 -9.10 -8.23
CA ARG A 28 2.27 -10.55 -8.13
C ARG A 28 0.96 -10.89 -7.45
N TYR A 29 0.45 -10.02 -6.60
CA TYR A 29 -0.86 -10.20 -5.99
C TYR A 29 -2.00 -9.90 -6.97
N LYS A 30 -1.74 -9.15 -8.03
CA LYS A 30 -2.79 -8.67 -8.92
C LYS A 30 -3.72 -9.75 -9.46
N PRO A 31 -3.23 -10.90 -9.99
CA PRO A 31 -4.15 -11.92 -10.48
C PRO A 31 -5.14 -12.42 -9.43
N TYR A 32 -4.67 -12.57 -8.20
CA TYR A 32 -5.52 -13.03 -7.08
C TYR A 32 -6.51 -11.96 -6.66
N LEU A 33 -6.06 -10.71 -6.63
CA LEU A 33 -6.91 -9.58 -6.25
C LEU A 33 -7.97 -9.30 -7.29
N ASP A 34 -7.66 -9.48 -8.57
CA ASP A 34 -8.63 -9.30 -9.65
C ASP A 34 -9.79 -10.30 -9.52
N GLU A 35 -9.51 -11.51 -9.07
CA GLU A 35 -10.55 -12.54 -8.85
C GLU A 35 -11.56 -12.11 -7.78
N ILE A 36 -11.12 -11.37 -6.76
CA ILE A 36 -12.01 -10.89 -5.71
C ILE A 36 -12.39 -9.43 -5.88
N ASP A 37 -12.00 -8.82 -7.01
CA ASP A 37 -12.32 -7.44 -7.38
C ASP A 37 -11.87 -6.42 -6.33
N LEU A 38 -10.64 -6.56 -5.85
CA LEU A 38 -10.04 -5.63 -4.89
C LEU A 38 -8.72 -5.09 -5.42
N THR A 39 -8.41 -3.84 -5.10
CA THR A 39 -7.06 -3.31 -5.24
C THR A 39 -6.22 -3.76 -4.05
N TYR A 40 -4.89 -3.64 -4.17
CA TYR A 40 -4.01 -4.00 -3.07
C TYR A 40 -4.33 -3.19 -1.81
N THR A 41 -4.55 -1.88 -1.95
CA THR A 41 -4.87 -1.02 -0.82
C THR A 41 -6.19 -1.42 -0.16
N GLN A 42 -7.19 -1.78 -0.95
CA GLN A 42 -8.45 -2.30 -0.42
C GLN A 42 -8.26 -3.61 0.32
N TYR A 43 -7.42 -4.49 -0.21
CA TYR A 43 -7.14 -5.78 0.40
C TYR A 43 -6.48 -5.63 1.77
N ILE A 44 -5.44 -4.77 1.90
CA ILE A 44 -4.79 -4.59 3.20
C ILE A 44 -5.71 -3.91 4.20
N ALA A 45 -6.60 -3.02 3.75
CA ALA A 45 -7.62 -2.44 4.63
C ALA A 45 -8.56 -3.51 5.15
N MET A 46 -8.98 -4.43 4.29
CA MET A 46 -9.82 -5.56 4.70
C MET A 46 -9.12 -6.46 5.69
N MET A 47 -7.83 -6.72 5.51
CA MET A 47 -7.07 -7.53 6.46
C MET A 47 -7.06 -6.93 7.85
N VAL A 48 -6.92 -5.60 7.96
CA VAL A 48 -6.99 -4.92 9.24
C VAL A 48 -8.38 -5.09 9.86
N LEU A 49 -9.44 -4.92 9.06
CA LEU A 49 -10.81 -5.08 9.55
C LEU A 49 -11.09 -6.51 10.01
N TRP A 50 -10.62 -7.52 9.28
CA TRP A 50 -10.81 -8.92 9.68
C TRP A 50 -10.10 -9.23 10.98
N GLU A 51 -8.95 -8.62 11.22
CA GLU A 51 -8.17 -8.86 12.43
C GLU A 51 -8.77 -8.14 13.64
N HIS A 52 -9.18 -6.88 13.47
CA HIS A 52 -9.60 -6.03 14.59
C HIS A 52 -11.11 -5.91 14.75
N LYS A 53 -11.88 -6.20 13.71
CA LYS A 53 -13.35 -6.11 13.64
C LYS A 53 -13.88 -4.68 13.77
N HIS A 54 -13.45 -3.96 14.80
CA HIS A 54 -13.82 -2.57 15.01
C HIS A 54 -12.57 -1.72 15.18
N ILE A 55 -12.39 -0.75 14.30
CA ILE A 55 -11.23 0.13 14.35
C ILE A 55 -11.62 1.46 13.70
N ASN A 56 -11.14 2.57 14.26
CA ASN A 56 -11.39 3.87 13.62
C ASN A 56 -10.38 4.11 12.48
N VAL A 57 -10.70 5.10 11.64
CA VAL A 57 -9.88 5.39 10.45
C VAL A 57 -8.46 5.79 10.83
N LYS A 58 -8.30 6.56 11.91
CA LYS A 58 -7.00 7.00 12.37
C LYS A 58 -6.12 5.81 12.74
N ASP A 59 -6.64 4.87 13.51
CA ASP A 59 -5.86 3.70 13.94
C ASP A 59 -5.57 2.79 12.76
N MET A 60 -6.51 2.62 11.84
CA MET A 60 -6.27 1.85 10.61
C MET A 60 -5.14 2.48 9.80
N GLY A 61 -5.14 3.81 9.66
CA GLY A 61 -4.07 4.52 8.97
C GLY A 61 -2.71 4.29 9.61
N ASN A 62 -2.65 4.24 10.94
CA ASN A 62 -1.41 3.96 11.65
C ASN A 62 -0.89 2.55 11.36
N TYR A 63 -1.78 1.55 11.31
CA TYR A 63 -1.38 0.18 10.95
C TYR A 63 -0.88 0.09 9.52
N LEU A 64 -1.49 0.81 8.61
CA LEU A 64 -1.19 0.71 7.18
C LEU A 64 -0.19 1.77 6.70
N TYR A 65 0.25 2.68 7.59
CA TYR A 65 1.13 3.80 7.23
C TYR A 65 0.49 4.70 6.17
N LEU A 66 -0.83 4.87 6.24
CA LEU A 66 -1.60 5.73 5.35
C LEU A 66 -2.28 6.82 6.13
N ASP A 67 -2.38 8.01 5.55
CA ASP A 67 -3.14 9.10 6.17
C ASP A 67 -4.64 8.92 5.91
N SER A 68 -5.46 9.63 6.68
CA SER A 68 -6.92 9.52 6.55
C SER A 68 -7.41 10.03 5.21
N GLY A 69 -6.72 11.02 4.62
CA GLY A 69 -7.07 11.54 3.29
C GLY A 69 -6.89 10.49 2.19
N THR A 70 -5.90 9.62 2.32
CA THR A 70 -5.69 8.52 1.39
C THR A 70 -6.65 7.37 1.67
N LEU A 71 -6.87 7.05 2.93
CA LEU A 71 -7.63 5.88 3.35
C LEU A 71 -9.15 6.05 3.16
N THR A 72 -9.67 7.24 3.37
CA THR A 72 -11.12 7.49 3.30
C THR A 72 -11.72 7.11 1.94
N PRO A 73 -11.13 7.50 0.79
CA PRO A 73 -11.66 7.07 -0.51
C PRO A 73 -11.61 5.55 -0.69
N VAL A 74 -10.60 4.89 -0.15
CA VAL A 74 -10.48 3.43 -0.22
C VAL A 74 -11.64 2.78 0.52
N LEU A 75 -11.94 3.24 1.72
CA LEU A 75 -13.03 2.70 2.53
C LEU A 75 -14.39 2.95 1.90
N LYS A 76 -14.58 4.12 1.29
CA LYS A 76 -15.82 4.43 0.59
C LYS A 76 -16.07 3.48 -0.58
N LYS A 77 -15.03 3.17 -1.34
CA LYS A 77 -15.15 2.22 -2.44
C LYS A 77 -15.45 0.81 -1.95
N LEU A 78 -14.86 0.41 -0.83
CA LEU A 78 -15.17 -0.89 -0.22
C LEU A 78 -16.62 -0.95 0.24
N GLU A 79 -17.12 0.13 0.85
CA GLU A 79 -18.51 0.21 1.28
C GLU A 79 -19.48 0.08 0.08
N GLN A 80 -19.16 0.70 -1.04
CA GLN A 80 -19.96 0.63 -2.25
C GLN A 80 -20.02 -0.79 -2.83
N LYS A 81 -18.96 -1.55 -2.65
CA LYS A 81 -18.92 -2.95 -3.11
C LYS A 81 -19.69 -3.89 -2.20
N GLY A 82 -19.93 -3.44 -1.00
CA GLY A 82 -20.56 -4.28 0.02
C GLY A 82 -19.55 -5.11 0.75
#